data_28f05b7b88bed69e78660e337cb7fbf7
#
_entry.id   28f05b7b88bed69e78660e337cb7fbf7
#
_cell.length_a   1.000
_cell.length_b   1.000
_cell.length_c   1.000
_cell.angle_alpha   90.00
_cell.angle_beta   90.00
_cell.angle_gamma   90.00
#
_symmetry.space_group_name_H-M   'P 1'
#
loop_
_entity.id
_entity.type
_entity.pdbx_description
1 polymer ?
#
loop_
_entity_poly.entity_id
_entity_poly.type
_entity_poly.pdbx_seq_one_letter_code
_entity_poly.pdbx_strand_id
1 'polypeptide(L)'
;LTGPVTILAWSFKRDDVPLSVSADQIGVALADEVADLEKAGIKVIQIDEPALRELLPLRADDRAAYLEWAQRAFRLVSLNAKPATQIHTHLCYSEFGQIIEAVAGLDADVTSIEAARSRMELLEDIDETFHSEIGPGVWDIHSPRVPSAEEIAGLLRAALNHVPTERLWVNPDCGLKTRGYKEVDPSLRNLVAARDEVVEGL
;
A
#
# COMPACT_ATOMS: atom_id res chain seq x y z
N LEU A 1 9.66 -4.42 2.30
CA LEU A 1 10.37 -3.59 3.28
C LEU A 1 9.38 -2.82 4.13
N THR A 2 9.74 -2.53 5.38
CA THR A 2 9.01 -1.54 6.19
C THR A 2 9.54 -0.15 5.87
N GLY A 3 8.65 0.79 5.60
CA GLY A 3 9.02 2.15 5.22
C GLY A 3 9.56 3.00 6.38
N PRO A 4 10.23 4.13 6.09
CA PRO A 4 10.95 4.92 7.07
C PRO A 4 10.06 5.54 8.14
N VAL A 5 8.85 5.96 7.80
CA VAL A 5 7.89 6.55 8.75
C VAL A 5 7.40 5.49 9.74
N THR A 6 7.10 4.30 9.25
CA THR A 6 6.66 3.16 10.06
C THR A 6 7.78 2.66 10.98
N ILE A 7 9.02 2.53 10.48
CA ILE A 7 10.16 2.19 11.32
C ILE A 7 10.30 3.22 12.45
N LEU A 8 10.21 4.50 12.12
CA LEU A 8 10.31 5.58 13.11
C LEU A 8 9.18 5.55 14.14
N ALA A 9 7.94 5.26 13.70
CA ALA A 9 6.77 5.16 14.58
C ALA A 9 6.91 4.05 15.63
N TRP A 10 7.47 2.91 15.22
CA TRP A 10 7.58 1.69 16.04
C TRP A 10 8.95 1.50 16.68
N SER A 11 9.82 2.51 16.60
CA SER A 11 11.16 2.50 17.20
C SER A 11 11.29 3.53 18.32
N PHE A 12 12.36 3.42 19.10
CA PHE A 12 12.73 4.46 20.06
C PHE A 12 13.28 5.67 19.32
N LYS A 13 12.64 6.83 19.54
CA LYS A 13 12.99 8.08 18.88
C LYS A 13 14.29 8.64 19.46
N ARG A 14 15.13 9.21 18.59
CA ARG A 14 16.24 10.06 18.99
C ARG A 14 15.68 11.39 19.51
N ASP A 15 16.32 11.97 20.52
CA ASP A 15 15.97 13.26 21.14
C ASP A 15 16.88 14.42 20.73
N ASP A 16 17.98 14.09 20.00
CA ASP A 16 18.99 15.07 19.56
C ASP A 16 18.72 15.63 18.15
N VAL A 17 17.76 15.08 17.41
CA VAL A 17 17.38 15.58 16.07
C VAL A 17 15.86 15.53 15.86
N PRO A 18 15.30 16.36 14.96
CA PRO A 18 13.89 16.27 14.58
C PRO A 18 13.52 14.92 13.97
N LEU A 19 12.25 14.52 14.10
CA LEU A 19 11.74 13.26 13.50
C LEU A 19 11.97 13.21 11.98
N SER A 20 11.79 14.33 11.30
CA SER A 20 12.03 14.43 9.84
C SER A 20 13.45 14.07 9.44
N VAL A 21 14.44 14.48 10.24
CA VAL A 21 15.86 14.13 9.99
C VAL A 21 16.09 12.63 10.23
N SER A 22 15.51 12.07 11.29
CA SER A 22 15.59 10.62 11.54
C SER A 22 14.93 9.81 10.42
N ALA A 23 13.77 10.25 9.92
CA ALA A 23 13.08 9.62 8.81
C ALA A 23 13.94 9.64 7.52
N ASP A 24 14.55 10.77 7.20
CA ASP A 24 15.45 10.89 6.05
C ASP A 24 16.67 9.95 6.17
N GLN A 25 17.26 9.85 7.36
CA GLN A 25 18.39 8.93 7.61
C GLN A 25 17.97 7.45 7.40
N ILE A 26 16.78 7.07 7.87
CA ILE A 26 16.23 5.73 7.64
C ILE A 26 15.96 5.52 6.15
N GLY A 27 15.36 6.50 5.46
CA GLY A 27 15.11 6.44 4.02
C GLY A 27 16.37 6.20 3.21
N VAL A 28 17.46 6.91 3.53
CA VAL A 28 18.77 6.73 2.87
C VAL A 28 19.35 5.33 3.15
N ALA A 29 19.23 4.83 4.39
CA ALA A 29 19.71 3.48 4.72
C ALA A 29 18.90 2.39 3.99
N LEU A 30 17.59 2.57 3.83
CA LEU A 30 16.75 1.63 3.07
C LEU A 30 17.02 1.69 1.56
N ALA A 31 17.52 2.80 1.02
CA ALA A 31 17.92 2.88 -0.38
C ALA A 31 19.05 1.89 -0.74
N ASP A 32 19.95 1.63 0.20
CA ASP A 32 20.99 0.61 0.03
C ASP A 32 20.38 -0.81 -0.05
N GLU A 33 19.35 -1.09 0.76
CA GLU A 33 18.61 -2.36 0.70
C GLU A 33 17.88 -2.52 -0.65
N VAL A 34 17.24 -1.47 -1.16
CA VAL A 34 16.62 -1.48 -2.50
C VAL A 34 17.66 -1.81 -3.57
N ALA A 35 18.85 -1.19 -3.50
CA ALA A 35 19.92 -1.46 -4.44
C ALA A 35 20.43 -2.92 -4.36
N ASP A 36 20.49 -3.50 -3.17
CA ASP A 36 20.91 -4.90 -2.99
C ASP A 36 19.84 -5.89 -3.47
N LEU A 37 18.55 -5.59 -3.28
CA LEU A 37 17.46 -6.37 -3.84
C LEU A 37 17.48 -6.35 -5.38
N GLU A 38 17.73 -5.19 -5.99
CA GLU A 38 17.91 -5.10 -7.45
C GLU A 38 19.10 -5.91 -7.96
N LYS A 39 20.23 -5.90 -7.25
CA LYS A 39 21.39 -6.74 -7.59
C LYS A 39 21.06 -8.23 -7.51
N ALA A 40 20.18 -8.62 -6.56
CA ALA A 40 19.68 -9.97 -6.45
C ALA A 40 18.67 -10.36 -7.53
N GLY A 41 18.27 -9.41 -8.40
CA GLY A 41 17.36 -9.63 -9.52
C GLY A 41 15.87 -9.44 -9.19
N ILE A 42 15.55 -8.87 -8.03
CA ILE A 42 14.18 -8.53 -7.64
C ILE A 42 13.66 -7.39 -8.55
N LYS A 43 12.45 -7.55 -9.06
CA LYS A 43 11.81 -6.62 -10.00
C LYS A 43 10.65 -5.82 -9.40
N VAL A 44 10.08 -6.31 -8.32
CA VAL A 44 8.99 -5.66 -7.59
C VAL A 44 9.41 -5.54 -6.15
N ILE A 45 9.49 -4.33 -5.64
CA ILE A 45 9.90 -4.03 -4.27
C ILE A 45 8.77 -3.27 -3.58
N GLN A 46 8.19 -3.86 -2.54
CA GLN A 46 7.14 -3.23 -1.77
C GLN A 46 7.73 -2.60 -0.50
N ILE A 47 7.37 -1.32 -0.27
CA ILE A 47 7.79 -0.50 0.87
C ILE A 47 6.53 -0.08 1.61
N ASP A 48 6.24 -0.68 2.75
CA ASP A 48 4.98 -0.51 3.47
C ASP A 48 5.04 0.62 4.49
N GLU A 49 4.00 1.47 4.47
CA GLU A 49 3.85 2.59 5.42
C GLU A 49 2.53 2.50 6.23
N PRO A 50 2.27 1.38 6.94
CA PRO A 50 1.04 1.25 7.73
C PRO A 50 0.90 2.31 8.82
N ALA A 51 2.00 2.85 9.35
CA ALA A 51 1.98 3.85 10.42
C ALA A 51 1.97 5.30 9.91
N LEU A 52 1.84 5.55 8.60
CA LEU A 52 1.77 6.91 8.06
C LEU A 52 0.70 7.75 8.77
N ARG A 53 -0.47 7.18 9.01
CA ARG A 53 -1.55 7.84 9.73
C ARG A 53 -1.33 7.91 11.25
N GLU A 54 -0.67 6.93 11.84
CA GLU A 54 -0.45 6.89 13.30
C GLU A 54 0.34 8.09 13.82
N LEU A 55 1.28 8.60 13.01
CA LEU A 55 2.05 9.79 13.33
C LEU A 55 1.41 11.09 12.84
N LEU A 56 0.24 11.04 12.18
CA LEU A 56 -0.43 12.24 11.69
C LEU A 56 -0.76 13.17 12.87
N PRO A 57 -0.30 14.42 12.85
CA PRO A 57 -0.57 15.36 13.92
C PRO A 57 -2.05 15.58 14.14
N LEU A 58 -2.44 15.68 15.43
CA LEU A 58 -3.82 15.99 15.81
C LEU A 58 -4.24 17.39 15.35
N ARG A 59 -3.29 18.36 15.39
CA ARG A 59 -3.53 19.72 14.90
C ARG A 59 -3.45 19.77 13.40
N ALA A 60 -4.49 20.28 12.76
CA ALA A 60 -4.56 20.38 11.31
C ALA A 60 -3.39 21.17 10.71
N ASP A 61 -3.00 22.28 11.36
CA ASP A 61 -1.92 23.16 10.90
C ASP A 61 -0.55 22.46 10.82
N ASP A 62 -0.33 21.41 11.60
CA ASP A 62 0.93 20.66 11.62
C ASP A 62 0.98 19.50 10.60
N ARG A 63 -0.17 19.16 10.01
CA ARG A 63 -0.29 17.98 9.11
C ARG A 63 0.47 18.15 7.82
N ALA A 64 0.41 19.34 7.20
CA ALA A 64 1.09 19.60 5.94
C ALA A 64 2.61 19.39 6.06
N ALA A 65 3.23 19.93 7.10
CA ALA A 65 4.66 19.76 7.34
C ALA A 65 5.02 18.28 7.62
N TYR A 66 4.17 17.56 8.35
CA TYR A 66 4.35 16.13 8.58
C TYR A 66 4.31 15.34 7.28
N LEU A 67 3.27 15.52 6.46
CA LEU A 67 3.09 14.79 5.22
C LEU A 67 4.20 15.08 4.21
N GLU A 68 4.67 16.33 4.16
CA GLU A 68 5.80 16.73 3.30
C GLU A 68 7.08 15.92 3.63
N TRP A 69 7.49 15.86 4.90
CA TRP A 69 8.70 15.09 5.24
C TRP A 69 8.48 13.58 5.18
N ALA A 70 7.27 13.09 5.44
CA ALA A 70 6.94 11.68 5.31
C ALA A 70 7.06 11.19 3.85
N GLN A 71 6.48 11.94 2.91
CA GLN A 71 6.61 11.68 1.47
C GLN A 71 8.08 11.75 1.02
N ARG A 72 8.82 12.75 1.48
CA ARG A 72 10.25 12.89 1.15
C ARG A 72 11.05 11.68 1.64
N ALA A 73 10.84 11.26 2.88
CA ALA A 73 11.53 10.11 3.47
C ALA A 73 11.23 8.81 2.70
N PHE A 74 9.97 8.59 2.30
CA PHE A 74 9.60 7.46 1.45
C PHE A 74 10.30 7.51 0.09
N ARG A 75 10.26 8.65 -0.60
CA ARG A 75 10.92 8.81 -1.91
C ARG A 75 12.43 8.66 -1.86
N LEU A 76 13.07 8.93 -0.73
CA LEU A 76 14.50 8.66 -0.55
C LEU A 76 14.81 7.16 -0.64
N VAL A 77 13.90 6.27 -0.22
CA VAL A 77 14.10 4.81 -0.30
C VAL A 77 14.22 4.34 -1.74
N SER A 78 13.39 4.88 -2.63
CA SER A 78 13.33 4.47 -4.04
C SER A 78 14.08 5.40 -5.00
N LEU A 79 14.76 6.44 -4.50
CA LEU A 79 15.37 7.49 -5.31
C LEU A 79 16.31 6.97 -6.41
N ASN A 80 17.04 5.91 -6.13
CA ASN A 80 18.00 5.30 -7.03
C ASN A 80 17.51 4.00 -7.68
N ALA A 81 16.23 3.65 -7.48
CA ALA A 81 15.64 2.48 -8.13
C ALA A 81 15.67 2.63 -9.65
N LYS A 82 15.94 1.54 -10.35
CA LYS A 82 15.99 1.55 -11.81
C LYS A 82 14.57 1.66 -12.39
N PRO A 83 14.40 2.28 -13.57
CA PRO A 83 13.09 2.38 -14.22
C PRO A 83 12.40 1.03 -14.50
N ALA A 84 13.15 -0.07 -14.47
CA ALA A 84 12.62 -1.42 -14.66
C ALA A 84 12.21 -2.12 -13.35
N THR A 85 12.42 -1.47 -12.21
CA THR A 85 12.03 -1.95 -10.89
C THR A 85 10.73 -1.26 -10.48
N GLN A 86 9.69 -2.04 -10.25
CA GLN A 86 8.38 -1.53 -9.83
C GLN A 86 8.35 -1.36 -8.31
N ILE A 87 8.01 -0.17 -7.85
CA ILE A 87 7.90 0.17 -6.43
C ILE A 87 6.44 0.11 -6.01
N HIS A 88 6.15 -0.77 -5.07
CA HIS A 88 4.84 -0.90 -4.45
C HIS A 88 4.84 -0.29 -3.06
N THR A 89 3.67 0.15 -2.61
CA THR A 89 3.42 0.48 -1.20
C THR A 89 2.14 -0.16 -0.71
N HIS A 90 2.03 -0.32 0.60
CA HIS A 90 0.80 -0.79 1.25
C HIS A 90 0.45 0.11 2.42
N LEU A 91 -0.84 0.43 2.50
CA LEU A 91 -1.41 1.22 3.59
C LEU A 91 -2.64 0.50 4.15
N CYS A 92 -2.66 0.34 5.47
CA CYS A 92 -3.77 -0.28 6.20
C CYS A 92 -4.75 0.81 6.65
N TYR A 93 -5.86 1.13 5.91
CA TYR A 93 -6.79 2.17 6.38
C TYR A 93 -8.20 2.08 5.85
N SER A 94 -9.13 2.50 6.75
CA SER A 94 -10.55 2.72 6.51
C SER A 94 -10.95 4.18 6.23
N GLU A 95 -10.05 5.17 6.34
CA GLU A 95 -10.35 6.61 6.12
C GLU A 95 -9.30 7.23 5.21
N PHE A 96 -9.39 6.90 3.93
CA PHE A 96 -8.41 7.26 2.91
C PHE A 96 -8.50 8.74 2.50
N GLY A 97 -9.70 9.32 2.46
CA GLY A 97 -9.95 10.68 1.97
C GLY A 97 -9.13 11.79 2.63
N GLN A 98 -8.66 11.59 3.89
CA GLN A 98 -7.83 12.59 4.56
C GLN A 98 -6.34 12.59 4.15
N ILE A 99 -5.89 11.52 3.51
CA ILE A 99 -4.47 11.33 3.17
C ILE A 99 -4.22 10.92 1.72
N ILE A 100 -5.26 10.90 0.87
CA ILE A 100 -5.13 10.42 -0.51
C ILE A 100 -4.08 11.21 -1.31
N GLU A 101 -4.08 12.53 -1.19
CA GLU A 101 -3.05 13.39 -1.81
C GLU A 101 -1.64 13.06 -1.28
N ALA A 102 -1.54 12.75 0.01
CA ALA A 102 -0.27 12.37 0.61
C ALA A 102 0.20 11.01 0.11
N VAL A 103 -0.71 10.08 -0.09
CA VAL A 103 -0.42 8.75 -0.64
C VAL A 103 0.00 8.85 -2.11
N ALA A 104 -0.69 9.65 -2.91
CA ALA A 104 -0.27 9.97 -4.27
C ALA A 104 1.14 10.58 -4.30
N GLY A 105 1.46 11.43 -3.33
CA GLY A 105 2.77 12.06 -3.18
C GLY A 105 3.90 11.14 -2.71
N LEU A 106 3.64 9.88 -2.32
CA LEU A 106 4.68 8.87 -2.09
C LEU A 106 5.41 8.51 -3.39
N ASP A 107 4.73 8.65 -4.54
CA ASP A 107 5.29 8.37 -5.86
C ASP A 107 5.65 6.88 -6.04
N ALA A 108 4.83 6.00 -5.48
CA ALA A 108 4.90 4.55 -5.73
C ALA A 108 4.18 4.22 -7.04
N ASP A 109 4.68 3.22 -7.78
CA ASP A 109 4.04 2.75 -9.02
C ASP A 109 2.68 2.11 -8.72
N VAL A 110 2.60 1.34 -7.62
CA VAL A 110 1.38 0.64 -7.21
C VAL A 110 1.12 0.87 -5.72
N THR A 111 -0.10 1.25 -5.38
CA THR A 111 -0.57 1.38 -4.00
C THR A 111 -1.62 0.33 -3.69
N SER A 112 -1.37 -0.54 -2.71
CA SER A 112 -2.37 -1.47 -2.18
C SER A 112 -2.98 -0.94 -0.88
N ILE A 113 -4.29 -1.15 -0.74
CA ILE A 113 -5.10 -0.61 0.37
C ILE A 113 -6.13 -1.62 0.85
N GLU A 114 -6.55 -1.55 2.11
CA GLU A 114 -7.67 -2.34 2.62
C GLU A 114 -8.99 -1.79 2.05
N ALA A 115 -9.79 -2.64 1.42
CA ALA A 115 -11.05 -2.25 0.77
C ALA A 115 -12.18 -3.28 0.90
N ALA A 116 -11.90 -4.51 1.34
CA ALA A 116 -12.90 -5.57 1.37
C ALA A 116 -14.07 -5.26 2.32
N ARG A 117 -13.80 -4.66 3.48
CA ARG A 117 -14.86 -4.30 4.46
C ARG A 117 -15.73 -3.15 4.02
N SER A 118 -15.16 -2.13 3.41
CA SER A 118 -15.88 -0.96 2.86
C SER A 118 -16.56 -1.27 1.53
N ARG A 119 -16.38 -2.49 0.99
CA ARG A 119 -16.91 -2.88 -0.32
C ARG A 119 -16.54 -1.91 -1.43
N MET A 120 -15.30 -1.45 -1.42
CA MET A 120 -14.73 -0.51 -2.39
C MET A 120 -15.22 0.96 -2.26
N GLU A 121 -16.02 1.32 -1.24
CA GLU A 121 -16.47 2.71 -1.03
C GLU A 121 -15.30 3.70 -0.99
N LEU A 122 -14.14 3.31 -0.46
CA LEU A 122 -12.98 4.17 -0.41
C LEU A 122 -12.43 4.58 -1.80
N LEU A 123 -12.79 3.84 -2.87
CA LEU A 123 -12.38 4.17 -4.24
C LEU A 123 -13.15 5.39 -4.80
N GLU A 124 -14.26 5.80 -4.16
CA GLU A 124 -14.98 7.02 -4.51
C GLU A 124 -14.14 8.28 -4.22
N ASP A 125 -13.20 8.20 -3.29
CA ASP A 125 -12.27 9.28 -2.96
C ASP A 125 -11.11 9.41 -3.97
N ILE A 126 -10.95 8.43 -4.87
CA ILE A 126 -9.88 8.44 -5.89
C ILE A 126 -10.30 9.33 -7.05
N ASP A 127 -9.55 10.37 -7.28
CA ASP A 127 -9.75 11.33 -8.35
C ASP A 127 -8.64 11.28 -9.42
N GLU A 128 -8.71 12.19 -10.37
CA GLU A 128 -7.75 12.31 -11.48
C GLU A 128 -6.31 12.62 -11.03
N THR A 129 -6.10 13.04 -9.78
CA THR A 129 -4.76 13.33 -9.25
C THR A 129 -4.02 12.08 -8.79
N PHE A 130 -4.74 10.98 -8.57
CA PHE A 130 -4.15 9.71 -8.20
C PHE A 130 -3.73 8.92 -9.45
N HIS A 131 -2.46 9.02 -9.81
CA HIS A 131 -1.93 8.44 -11.06
C HIS A 131 -1.38 7.02 -10.91
N SER A 132 -1.06 6.56 -9.69
CA SER A 132 -0.52 5.23 -9.43
C SER A 132 -1.52 4.13 -9.79
N GLU A 133 -1.03 2.93 -10.08
CA GLU A 133 -1.87 1.75 -10.11
C GLU A 133 -2.36 1.44 -8.69
N ILE A 134 -3.50 0.77 -8.56
CA ILE A 134 -4.12 0.54 -7.26
C ILE A 134 -4.55 -0.91 -7.08
N GLY A 135 -4.25 -1.46 -5.91
CA GLY A 135 -4.68 -2.78 -5.46
C GLY A 135 -5.63 -2.66 -4.26
N PRO A 136 -6.93 -2.46 -4.48
CA PRO A 136 -7.89 -2.53 -3.40
C PRO A 136 -8.04 -3.99 -2.95
N GLY A 137 -7.89 -4.24 -1.64
CA GLY A 137 -8.03 -5.58 -1.09
C GLY A 137 -9.41 -6.16 -1.33
N VAL A 138 -9.44 -7.42 -1.76
CA VAL A 138 -10.68 -8.17 -2.06
C VAL A 138 -10.94 -9.31 -1.07
N TRP A 139 -10.08 -9.45 -0.08
CA TRP A 139 -10.19 -10.44 0.98
C TRP A 139 -9.79 -9.84 2.33
N ASP A 140 -10.77 -9.74 3.25
CA ASP A 140 -10.53 -9.38 4.65
C ASP A 140 -9.76 -10.51 5.36
N ILE A 141 -8.45 -10.33 5.51
CA ILE A 141 -7.57 -11.30 6.16
C ILE A 141 -7.79 -11.40 7.67
N HIS A 142 -8.51 -10.47 8.29
CA HIS A 142 -8.83 -10.51 9.71
C HIS A 142 -9.97 -11.50 10.02
N SER A 143 -10.78 -11.85 9.02
CA SER A 143 -11.78 -12.91 9.11
C SER A 143 -11.16 -14.29 8.83
N PRO A 144 -11.45 -15.34 9.62
CA PRO A 144 -11.00 -16.69 9.31
C PRO A 144 -11.77 -17.34 8.16
N ARG A 145 -12.79 -16.67 7.63
CA ARG A 145 -13.61 -17.16 6.53
C ARG A 145 -12.82 -17.14 5.21
N VAL A 146 -12.93 -18.20 4.45
CA VAL A 146 -12.47 -18.26 3.06
C VAL A 146 -13.53 -17.63 2.18
N PRO A 147 -13.27 -16.51 1.48
CA PRO A 147 -14.23 -15.90 0.56
C PRO A 147 -14.41 -16.77 -0.67
N SER A 148 -15.60 -16.78 -1.26
CA SER A 148 -15.83 -17.46 -2.55
C SER A 148 -15.24 -16.64 -3.71
N ALA A 149 -14.98 -17.30 -4.85
CA ALA A 149 -14.55 -16.61 -6.06
C ALA A 149 -15.62 -15.61 -6.55
N GLU A 150 -16.90 -15.95 -6.42
CA GLU A 150 -18.01 -15.07 -6.79
C GLU A 150 -18.05 -13.79 -5.95
N GLU A 151 -17.83 -13.88 -4.62
CA GLU A 151 -17.76 -12.72 -3.73
C GLU A 151 -16.60 -11.80 -4.14
N ILE A 152 -15.43 -12.37 -4.40
CA ILE A 152 -14.25 -11.63 -4.84
C ILE A 152 -14.49 -10.98 -6.21
N ALA A 153 -15.06 -11.71 -7.16
CA ALA A 153 -15.40 -11.19 -8.48
C ALA A 153 -16.39 -10.02 -8.40
N GLY A 154 -17.35 -10.10 -7.46
CA GLY A 154 -18.26 -8.99 -7.17
C GLY A 154 -17.54 -7.72 -6.70
N LEU A 155 -16.54 -7.85 -5.82
CA LEU A 155 -15.72 -6.74 -5.36
C LEU A 155 -14.84 -6.17 -6.49
N LEU A 156 -14.26 -7.03 -7.33
CA LEU A 156 -13.46 -6.59 -8.49
C LEU A 156 -14.31 -5.80 -9.49
N ARG A 157 -15.53 -6.28 -9.79
CA ARG A 157 -16.46 -5.55 -10.66
C ARG A 157 -16.87 -4.20 -10.06
N ALA A 158 -17.04 -4.12 -8.73
CA ALA A 158 -17.27 -2.84 -8.06
C ALA A 158 -16.06 -1.90 -8.20
N ALA A 159 -14.84 -2.41 -8.03
CA ALA A 159 -13.63 -1.62 -8.21
C ALA A 159 -13.46 -1.09 -9.63
N LEU A 160 -13.85 -1.86 -10.66
CA LEU A 160 -13.82 -1.46 -12.07
C LEU A 160 -14.75 -0.29 -12.43
N ASN A 161 -15.71 0.06 -11.56
CA ASN A 161 -16.50 1.27 -11.74
C ASN A 161 -15.72 2.56 -11.44
N HIS A 162 -14.60 2.45 -10.73
CA HIS A 162 -13.79 3.58 -10.26
C HIS A 162 -12.37 3.59 -10.86
N VAL A 163 -11.83 2.41 -11.15
CA VAL A 163 -10.44 2.23 -11.58
C VAL A 163 -10.41 1.54 -12.94
N PRO A 164 -9.70 2.10 -13.95
CA PRO A 164 -9.48 1.43 -15.23
C PRO A 164 -8.77 0.08 -15.05
N THR A 165 -9.12 -0.90 -15.89
CA THR A 165 -8.60 -2.27 -15.84
C THR A 165 -7.07 -2.33 -15.82
N GLU A 166 -6.41 -1.49 -16.61
CA GLU A 166 -4.96 -1.42 -16.77
C GLU A 166 -4.24 -0.94 -15.49
N ARG A 167 -4.96 -0.32 -14.57
CA ARG A 167 -4.45 0.21 -13.30
C ARG A 167 -4.89 -0.58 -12.09
N LEU A 168 -5.72 -1.62 -12.27
CA LEU A 168 -6.31 -2.39 -11.19
C LEU A 168 -5.50 -3.64 -10.87
N TRP A 169 -5.05 -3.77 -9.63
CA TRP A 169 -4.41 -4.96 -9.08
C TRP A 169 -5.38 -5.77 -8.23
N VAL A 170 -5.10 -7.06 -8.08
CA VAL A 170 -5.90 -7.98 -7.28
C VAL A 170 -5.06 -8.53 -6.13
N ASN A 171 -5.40 -8.16 -4.90
CA ASN A 171 -4.67 -8.53 -3.70
C ASN A 171 -5.60 -8.71 -2.50
N PRO A 172 -5.14 -9.39 -1.44
CA PRO A 172 -5.83 -9.38 -0.15
C PRO A 172 -5.69 -8.00 0.53
N ASP A 173 -6.51 -7.73 1.56
CA ASP A 173 -6.47 -6.46 2.30
C ASP A 173 -5.10 -6.15 2.90
N CYS A 174 -4.40 -7.16 3.39
CA CYS A 174 -3.12 -6.98 4.07
C CYS A 174 -2.29 -8.28 4.02
N GLY A 175 -1.12 -8.27 4.68
CA GLY A 175 -0.25 -9.42 4.81
C GLY A 175 -0.90 -10.62 5.52
N LEU A 176 -0.63 -11.82 5.06
CA LEU A 176 -1.35 -13.06 5.44
C LEU A 176 -0.88 -13.69 6.76
N LYS A 177 0.02 -13.06 7.49
CA LYS A 177 0.67 -13.58 8.70
C LYS A 177 -0.27 -14.01 9.83
N THR A 178 -1.51 -13.55 9.83
CA THR A 178 -2.52 -13.89 10.84
C THR A 178 -3.38 -15.10 10.46
N ARG A 179 -3.19 -15.65 9.26
CA ARG A 179 -3.94 -16.80 8.74
C ARG A 179 -3.05 -18.02 8.59
N GLY A 180 -3.63 -19.22 8.76
CA GLY A 180 -2.98 -20.48 8.48
C GLY A 180 -3.16 -20.94 7.03
N TYR A 181 -2.39 -21.89 6.59
CA TYR A 181 -2.49 -22.44 5.22
C TYR A 181 -3.88 -22.99 4.87
N LYS A 182 -4.67 -23.41 5.88
CA LYS A 182 -6.04 -23.88 5.67
C LYS A 182 -6.97 -22.81 5.11
N GLU A 183 -6.75 -21.55 5.50
CA GLU A 183 -7.50 -20.40 4.99
C GLU A 183 -6.78 -19.75 3.81
N VAL A 184 -5.46 -19.64 3.87
CA VAL A 184 -4.65 -18.94 2.87
C VAL A 184 -4.73 -19.60 1.50
N ASP A 185 -4.46 -20.91 1.42
CA ASP A 185 -4.39 -21.60 0.13
C ASP A 185 -5.72 -21.54 -0.66
N PRO A 186 -6.88 -21.89 -0.08
CA PRO A 186 -8.14 -21.77 -0.81
C PRO A 186 -8.53 -20.32 -1.11
N SER A 187 -8.23 -19.35 -0.23
CA SER A 187 -8.54 -17.95 -0.48
C SER A 187 -7.75 -17.38 -1.66
N LEU A 188 -6.45 -17.69 -1.74
CA LEU A 188 -5.62 -17.27 -2.87
C LEU A 188 -6.03 -17.94 -4.18
N ARG A 189 -6.45 -19.22 -4.14
CA ARG A 189 -7.01 -19.90 -5.33
C ARG A 189 -8.29 -19.23 -5.81
N ASN A 190 -9.19 -18.88 -4.89
CA ASN A 190 -10.43 -18.19 -5.21
C ASN A 190 -10.15 -16.78 -5.75
N LEU A 191 -9.15 -16.09 -5.21
CA LEU A 191 -8.73 -14.77 -5.68
C LEU A 191 -8.23 -14.83 -7.13
N VAL A 192 -7.39 -15.79 -7.47
CA VAL A 192 -6.91 -15.98 -8.84
C VAL A 192 -8.05 -16.37 -9.77
N ALA A 193 -8.93 -17.28 -9.35
CA ALA A 193 -10.09 -17.70 -10.15
C ALA A 193 -11.05 -16.52 -10.41
N ALA A 194 -11.30 -15.69 -9.41
CA ALA A 194 -12.12 -14.49 -9.56
C ALA A 194 -11.52 -13.46 -10.53
N ARG A 195 -10.19 -13.26 -10.45
CA ARG A 195 -9.47 -12.42 -11.42
C ARG A 195 -9.68 -12.93 -12.84
N ASP A 196 -9.45 -14.22 -13.06
CA ASP A 196 -9.55 -14.84 -14.39
C ASP A 196 -10.97 -14.71 -14.93
N GLU A 197 -11.99 -14.99 -14.12
CA GLU A 197 -13.41 -14.80 -14.49
C GLU A 197 -13.72 -13.36 -14.90
N VAL A 198 -13.23 -12.37 -14.13
CA VAL A 198 -13.50 -10.95 -14.42
C VAL A 198 -12.78 -10.54 -15.70
N VAL A 199 -11.52 -10.95 -15.91
CA VAL A 199 -10.75 -10.64 -17.13
C VAL A 199 -11.38 -11.27 -18.38
N GLU A 200 -11.89 -12.50 -18.30
CA GLU A 200 -12.58 -13.17 -19.42
C GLU A 200 -13.91 -12.49 -19.79
N GLY A 201 -14.48 -11.73 -18.86
CA GLY A 201 -15.76 -11.02 -19.06
C GLY A 201 -15.62 -9.56 -19.54
N LEU A 202 -14.37 -9.06 -19.69
CA LEU A 202 -14.08 -7.70 -20.20
C LEU A 202 -13.93 -7.71 -21.71
#